data_7d5ee95db41fb8a01eb80b92eda59c82
#
_entry.id   7d5ee95db41fb8a01eb80b92eda59c82
#
_cell.length_a   1.000
_cell.length_b   1.000
_cell.length_c   1.000
_cell.angle_alpha   90.00
_cell.angle_beta   90.00
_cell.angle_gamma   90.00
#
_symmetry.space_group_name_H-M   'P 1'
#
loop_
_entity.id
_entity.type
_entity.pdbx_description
1 polymer ?
#
loop_
_entity_poly.entity_id
_entity_poly.type
_entity_poly.pdbx_seq_one_letter_code
_entity_poly.pdbx_strand_id
1 'polypeptide(L)'
;MSAQLNDPAHDTTAETAAMLHRCLERQRRAYLADPVPDYAARRDDLLALKRLVSENTEAIIEAINADYGNRSRHETQFADLLPVTDGINDILRHLKRWMKPQKRHIDTLLYPGGRNRVYPQPLGVVGIIVPWNFPMYLSLLPLAYAFAAGNRAMVKMSENSIALTRLLAKLSPDYFPADKLSWFEETGGVGIEFSQLPFDLIMFTGSGQTGRSVMACAARNLTPVILELGGKSPAIIDPDYPLEKAVGRILFVKQFNAGQVCTNVDYVFVHRSQKQDFIDHALKYAAKHCPDIRHEDYTSIIDERAFDRLVATLEDAREKGATLVNLSPGQHPDRTTRKIPMHLVLDTTENMTIRQRETFGPFLMVLTYSEPGEVIDYINAHDRPLAIYPFSRDRERAALYIERIMSGGVTVNDALLHVAQHDLPFGGVGASGMGHYHGYEGFVAFSKLRPVFWQARFSAMKFLRPPYGTLATKMLNTLMRLKR
;
A
#
# COMPACT_ATOMS: atom_id res chain seq x y z
N MET A 1 -45.44 -29.35 0.19
CA MET A 1 -44.43 -29.25 -0.88
C MET A 1 -44.23 -27.78 -1.18
N SER A 2 -43.25 -27.14 -0.52
CA SER A 2 -42.85 -25.77 -0.80
C SER A 2 -41.70 -25.79 -1.81
N ALA A 3 -41.98 -25.32 -3.02
CA ALA A 3 -40.96 -25.10 -4.03
C ALA A 3 -40.02 -24.03 -3.51
N GLN A 4 -38.76 -24.36 -3.21
CA GLN A 4 -37.68 -23.39 -3.06
C GLN A 4 -37.49 -22.75 -4.43
N LEU A 5 -37.85 -21.48 -4.55
CA LEU A 5 -37.45 -20.63 -5.66
C LEU A 5 -35.93 -20.50 -5.59
N ASN A 6 -35.23 -21.07 -6.56
CA ASN A 6 -33.82 -20.84 -6.77
C ASN A 6 -33.63 -19.34 -7.06
N ASP A 7 -32.98 -18.65 -6.15
CA ASP A 7 -32.58 -17.24 -6.33
C ASP A 7 -31.40 -17.19 -7.33
N PRO A 8 -31.52 -16.57 -8.50
CA PRO A 8 -30.45 -16.52 -9.50
C PRO A 8 -29.16 -15.86 -8.98
N ALA A 9 -29.23 -15.05 -7.91
CA ALA A 9 -28.08 -14.49 -7.26
C ALA A 9 -27.26 -15.53 -6.48
N HIS A 10 -27.87 -16.59 -5.99
CA HIS A 10 -27.20 -17.68 -5.25
C HIS A 10 -26.43 -18.61 -6.20
N ASP A 11 -26.88 -18.77 -7.43
CA ASP A 11 -26.24 -19.64 -8.44
C ASP A 11 -24.93 -19.01 -8.95
N THR A 12 -24.94 -17.69 -9.22
CA THR A 12 -23.75 -16.95 -9.68
C THR A 12 -22.63 -16.89 -8.63
N THR A 13 -22.95 -16.83 -7.34
CA THR A 13 -21.96 -16.81 -6.24
C THR A 13 -21.27 -18.19 -6.10
N ALA A 14 -22.02 -19.28 -6.22
CA ALA A 14 -21.46 -20.63 -6.14
C ALA A 14 -20.53 -20.95 -7.34
N GLU A 15 -20.89 -20.50 -8.54
CA GLU A 15 -20.04 -20.66 -9.74
C GLU A 15 -18.74 -19.85 -9.62
N THR A 16 -18.83 -18.63 -9.11
CA THR A 16 -17.68 -17.75 -8.86
C THR A 16 -16.72 -18.38 -7.83
N ALA A 17 -17.23 -18.85 -6.71
CA ALA A 17 -16.45 -19.55 -5.69
C ALA A 17 -15.75 -20.78 -6.27
N ALA A 18 -16.48 -21.60 -7.02
CA ALA A 18 -15.93 -22.80 -7.66
C ALA A 18 -14.83 -22.47 -8.70
N MET A 19 -14.99 -21.39 -9.47
CA MET A 19 -13.96 -20.91 -10.42
C MET A 19 -12.69 -20.48 -9.68
N LEU A 20 -12.82 -19.68 -8.63
CA LEU A 20 -11.71 -19.20 -7.82
C LEU A 20 -10.96 -20.37 -7.15
N HIS A 21 -11.67 -21.33 -6.58
CA HIS A 21 -11.07 -22.53 -6.00
C HIS A 21 -10.31 -23.37 -7.03
N ARG A 22 -10.89 -23.61 -8.21
CA ARG A 22 -10.20 -24.33 -9.30
C ARG A 22 -8.91 -23.63 -9.72
N CYS A 23 -8.91 -22.30 -9.77
CA CYS A 23 -7.71 -21.52 -10.10
C CYS A 23 -6.64 -21.68 -9.02
N LEU A 24 -7.01 -21.53 -7.74
CA LEU A 24 -6.10 -21.70 -6.61
C LEU A 24 -5.47 -23.11 -6.60
N GLU A 25 -6.28 -24.15 -6.77
CA GLU A 25 -5.78 -25.54 -6.80
C GLU A 25 -4.84 -25.79 -7.97
N ARG A 26 -5.12 -25.23 -9.17
CA ARG A 26 -4.22 -25.29 -10.31
C ARG A 26 -2.86 -24.67 -9.99
N GLN A 27 -2.86 -23.45 -9.42
CA GLN A 27 -1.64 -22.77 -9.03
C GLN A 27 -0.88 -23.52 -7.92
N ARG A 28 -1.58 -24.10 -6.94
CA ARG A 28 -0.96 -24.91 -5.89
C ARG A 28 -0.30 -26.18 -6.44
N ARG A 29 -0.95 -26.90 -7.36
CA ARG A 29 -0.32 -28.06 -8.01
C ARG A 29 0.94 -27.67 -8.75
N ALA A 30 0.92 -26.55 -9.48
CA ALA A 30 2.08 -26.07 -10.19
C ALA A 30 3.20 -25.58 -9.23
N TYR A 31 2.83 -24.97 -8.10
CA TYR A 31 3.80 -24.63 -7.05
C TYR A 31 4.45 -25.89 -6.46
N LEU A 32 3.69 -26.92 -6.15
CA LEU A 32 4.22 -28.17 -5.57
C LEU A 32 5.12 -28.93 -6.55
N ALA A 33 4.94 -28.77 -7.86
CA ALA A 33 5.82 -29.34 -8.87
C ALA A 33 7.20 -28.66 -8.94
N ASP A 34 7.26 -27.35 -8.66
CA ASP A 34 8.51 -26.56 -8.55
C ASP A 34 8.38 -25.52 -7.41
N PRO A 35 8.57 -25.95 -6.14
CA PRO A 35 8.32 -25.11 -4.99
C PRO A 35 9.39 -24.06 -4.73
N VAL A 36 10.56 -24.15 -5.37
CA VAL A 36 11.67 -23.21 -5.18
C VAL A 36 12.32 -22.89 -6.53
N PRO A 37 11.63 -22.14 -7.42
CA PRO A 37 12.18 -21.79 -8.71
C PRO A 37 13.52 -21.08 -8.55
N ASP A 38 14.42 -21.32 -9.47
CA ASP A 38 15.78 -20.79 -9.45
C ASP A 38 15.82 -19.28 -9.81
N TYR A 39 17.04 -18.71 -9.82
CA TYR A 39 17.22 -17.31 -10.16
C TYR A 39 16.80 -16.98 -11.60
N ALA A 40 17.05 -17.89 -12.55
CA ALA A 40 16.73 -17.65 -13.96
C ALA A 40 15.21 -17.56 -14.14
N ALA A 41 14.47 -18.51 -13.59
CA ALA A 41 13.01 -18.53 -13.65
C ALA A 41 12.38 -17.27 -13.04
N ARG A 42 12.82 -16.85 -11.84
CA ARG A 42 12.29 -15.63 -11.19
C ARG A 42 12.65 -14.35 -11.95
N ARG A 43 13.86 -14.28 -12.50
CA ARG A 43 14.31 -13.18 -13.35
C ARG A 43 13.46 -13.09 -14.62
N ASP A 44 13.16 -14.21 -15.25
CA ASP A 44 12.38 -14.26 -16.48
C ASP A 44 10.92 -13.87 -16.23
N ASP A 45 10.33 -14.25 -15.09
CA ASP A 45 9.01 -13.77 -14.63
C ASP A 45 9.00 -12.24 -14.50
N LEU A 46 10.01 -11.65 -13.87
CA LEU A 46 10.11 -10.19 -13.70
C LEU A 46 10.30 -9.47 -15.04
N LEU A 47 11.08 -10.03 -15.95
CA LEU A 47 11.26 -9.48 -17.30
C LEU A 47 9.97 -9.60 -18.13
N ALA A 48 9.23 -10.69 -18.00
CA ALA A 48 7.93 -10.84 -18.64
C ALA A 48 6.92 -9.80 -18.12
N LEU A 49 6.88 -9.55 -16.79
CA LEU A 49 6.06 -8.52 -16.20
C LEU A 49 6.43 -7.11 -16.72
N LYS A 50 7.72 -6.83 -16.83
CA LYS A 50 8.20 -5.57 -17.42
C LYS A 50 7.78 -5.41 -18.88
N ARG A 51 7.89 -6.47 -19.69
CA ARG A 51 7.45 -6.44 -21.11
C ARG A 51 5.95 -6.22 -21.21
N LEU A 52 5.13 -6.87 -20.39
CA LEU A 52 3.68 -6.64 -20.36
C LEU A 52 3.35 -5.15 -20.24
N VAL A 53 4.07 -4.41 -19.41
CA VAL A 53 3.87 -2.96 -19.25
C VAL A 53 4.40 -2.20 -20.47
N SER A 54 5.65 -2.44 -20.85
CA SER A 54 6.33 -1.61 -21.87
C SER A 54 5.80 -1.81 -23.29
N GLU A 55 5.32 -3.01 -23.61
CA GLU A 55 4.77 -3.34 -24.93
C GLU A 55 3.30 -2.91 -25.07
N ASN A 56 2.60 -2.61 -23.95
CA ASN A 56 1.17 -2.28 -23.95
C ASN A 56 0.85 -0.92 -23.32
N THR A 57 1.84 -0.03 -23.23
CA THR A 57 1.74 1.27 -22.53
C THR A 57 0.50 2.07 -22.95
N GLU A 58 0.26 2.24 -24.26
CA GLU A 58 -0.87 3.04 -24.77
C GLU A 58 -2.21 2.41 -24.40
N ALA A 59 -2.37 1.12 -24.63
CA ALA A 59 -3.61 0.42 -24.32
C ALA A 59 -3.94 0.46 -22.80
N ILE A 60 -2.91 0.42 -21.96
CA ILE A 60 -3.08 0.54 -20.51
C ILE A 60 -3.54 1.95 -20.12
N ILE A 61 -2.93 2.99 -20.70
CA ILE A 61 -3.34 4.39 -20.47
C ILE A 61 -4.80 4.60 -20.89
N GLU A 62 -5.17 4.12 -22.06
CA GLU A 62 -6.54 4.22 -22.57
C GLU A 62 -7.54 3.48 -21.68
N ALA A 63 -7.21 2.28 -21.21
CA ALA A 63 -8.05 1.50 -20.32
C ALA A 63 -8.27 2.20 -18.97
N ILE A 64 -7.23 2.74 -18.36
CA ILE A 64 -7.35 3.49 -17.10
C ILE A 64 -8.15 4.78 -17.32
N ASN A 65 -7.91 5.49 -18.41
CA ASN A 65 -8.69 6.68 -18.74
C ASN A 65 -10.19 6.36 -18.94
N ALA A 66 -10.51 5.23 -19.56
CA ALA A 66 -11.90 4.78 -19.73
C ALA A 66 -12.56 4.46 -18.39
N ASP A 67 -11.84 3.81 -17.47
CA ASP A 67 -12.32 3.48 -16.12
C ASP A 67 -12.63 4.75 -15.30
N TYR A 68 -11.83 5.80 -15.46
CA TYR A 68 -12.03 7.09 -14.76
C TYR A 68 -13.02 8.03 -15.47
N GLY A 69 -13.29 7.81 -16.76
CA GLY A 69 -13.95 8.78 -17.62
C GLY A 69 -13.05 9.94 -18.06
N ASN A 70 -12.12 10.40 -17.23
CA ASN A 70 -10.99 11.25 -17.58
C ASN A 70 -9.90 11.10 -16.53
N ARG A 71 -8.75 10.58 -16.93
CA ARG A 71 -7.53 10.61 -16.14
C ARG A 71 -6.38 11.14 -16.98
N SER A 72 -5.61 12.08 -16.41
CA SER A 72 -4.43 12.62 -17.08
C SER A 72 -3.50 11.49 -17.52
N ARG A 73 -3.15 11.52 -18.81
CA ARG A 73 -2.16 10.61 -19.40
C ARG A 73 -0.82 10.70 -18.65
N HIS A 74 -0.39 11.92 -18.33
CA HIS A 74 0.85 12.17 -17.63
C HIS A 74 0.83 11.59 -16.21
N GLU A 75 -0.29 11.70 -15.50
CA GLU A 75 -0.44 11.09 -14.17
C GLU A 75 -0.37 9.56 -14.24
N THR A 76 -0.99 8.94 -15.24
CA THR A 76 -0.89 7.49 -15.45
C THR A 76 0.56 7.08 -15.74
N GLN A 77 1.26 7.80 -16.61
CA GLN A 77 2.67 7.51 -16.91
C GLN A 77 3.57 7.68 -15.68
N PHE A 78 3.40 8.79 -14.96
CA PHE A 78 4.26 9.17 -13.83
C PHE A 78 4.00 8.34 -12.57
N ALA A 79 2.75 7.97 -12.30
CA ALA A 79 2.34 7.35 -11.04
C ALA A 79 2.06 5.85 -11.10
N ASP A 80 1.73 5.36 -12.28
CA ASP A 80 1.46 3.93 -12.46
C ASP A 80 2.58 3.23 -13.22
N LEU A 81 2.94 3.69 -14.42
CA LEU A 81 3.80 2.92 -15.33
C LEU A 81 5.29 3.07 -15.02
N LEU A 82 5.77 4.30 -14.82
CA LEU A 82 7.17 4.57 -14.53
C LEU A 82 7.61 3.92 -13.21
N PRO A 83 6.88 4.07 -12.09
CA PRO A 83 7.28 3.48 -10.81
C PRO A 83 7.26 1.94 -10.82
N VAL A 84 6.33 1.33 -11.55
CA VAL A 84 6.31 -0.13 -11.75
C VAL A 84 7.58 -0.60 -12.48
N THR A 85 7.91 0.05 -13.59
CA THR A 85 9.07 -0.32 -14.40
C THR A 85 10.37 -0.13 -13.62
N ASP A 86 10.48 0.98 -12.88
CA ASP A 86 11.66 1.27 -12.07
C ASP A 86 11.78 0.32 -10.86
N GLY A 87 10.66 0.02 -10.19
CA GLY A 87 10.62 -0.96 -9.10
C GLY A 87 11.03 -2.37 -9.57
N ILE A 88 10.56 -2.82 -10.73
CA ILE A 88 11.00 -4.10 -11.31
C ILE A 88 12.50 -4.07 -11.60
N ASN A 89 13.05 -2.97 -12.13
CA ASN A 89 14.48 -2.83 -12.37
C ASN A 89 15.29 -2.88 -11.09
N ASP A 90 14.79 -2.28 -10.01
CA ASP A 90 15.42 -2.33 -8.69
C ASP A 90 15.43 -3.75 -8.13
N ILE A 91 14.32 -4.45 -8.19
CA ILE A 91 14.22 -5.86 -7.79
C ILE A 91 15.22 -6.72 -8.59
N LEU A 92 15.29 -6.58 -9.92
CA LEU A 92 16.21 -7.31 -10.78
C LEU A 92 17.69 -7.10 -10.40
N ARG A 93 18.07 -5.88 -10.03
CA ARG A 93 19.44 -5.55 -9.57
C ARG A 93 19.79 -6.28 -8.27
N HIS A 94 18.83 -6.49 -7.39
CA HIS A 94 19.05 -7.01 -6.05
C HIS A 94 18.71 -8.49 -5.87
N LEU A 95 17.87 -9.08 -6.73
CA LEU A 95 17.27 -10.41 -6.60
C LEU A 95 18.29 -11.50 -6.28
N LYS A 96 19.41 -11.56 -7.02
CA LYS A 96 20.45 -12.58 -6.82
C LYS A 96 21.07 -12.52 -5.43
N ARG A 97 21.15 -11.33 -4.83
CA ARG A 97 21.62 -11.12 -3.44
C ARG A 97 20.57 -11.55 -2.44
N TRP A 98 19.30 -11.15 -2.66
CA TRP A 98 18.21 -11.46 -1.75
C TRP A 98 17.92 -12.95 -1.63
N MET A 99 18.05 -13.70 -2.71
CA MET A 99 17.84 -15.15 -2.74
C MET A 99 18.92 -15.95 -1.98
N LYS A 100 20.07 -15.34 -1.64
CA LYS A 100 21.15 -16.07 -0.98
C LYS A 100 20.80 -16.47 0.46
N PRO A 101 21.09 -17.72 0.87
CA PRO A 101 20.96 -18.12 2.28
C PRO A 101 21.82 -17.24 3.19
N GLN A 102 21.21 -16.69 4.22
CA GLN A 102 21.87 -15.81 5.19
C GLN A 102 22.55 -16.62 6.29
N LYS A 103 23.81 -16.31 6.59
CA LYS A 103 24.49 -16.82 7.77
C LYS A 103 23.90 -16.18 9.02
N ARG A 104 23.70 -16.97 10.07
CA ARG A 104 23.31 -16.48 11.39
C ARG A 104 24.33 -16.90 12.44
N HIS A 105 24.38 -16.13 13.53
CA HIS A 105 25.23 -16.44 14.67
C HIS A 105 24.91 -17.83 15.22
N ILE A 106 25.94 -18.54 15.68
CA ILE A 106 25.82 -19.79 16.41
C ILE A 106 26.76 -19.74 17.64
N ASP A 107 26.25 -20.23 18.74
CA ASP A 107 27.06 -20.44 19.93
C ASP A 107 27.99 -21.66 19.74
N THR A 108 29.22 -21.39 19.40
CA THR A 108 30.23 -22.44 19.13
C THR A 108 30.64 -23.24 20.36
N LEU A 109 30.41 -22.72 21.58
CA LEU A 109 30.62 -23.44 22.83
C LEU A 109 29.58 -24.56 23.01
N LEU A 110 28.33 -24.24 22.73
CA LEU A 110 27.23 -25.22 22.86
C LEU A 110 27.10 -26.13 21.63
N TYR A 111 27.40 -25.59 20.45
CA TYR A 111 27.22 -26.29 19.16
C TYR A 111 28.51 -26.25 18.33
N PRO A 112 29.62 -26.88 18.81
CA PRO A 112 30.89 -26.84 18.11
C PRO A 112 30.75 -27.44 16.70
N GLY A 113 31.16 -26.68 15.67
CA GLY A 113 31.09 -27.09 14.26
C GLY A 113 29.72 -27.02 13.63
N GLY A 114 28.68 -26.64 14.37
CA GLY A 114 27.34 -26.41 13.84
C GLY A 114 27.28 -25.15 12.95
N ARG A 115 26.21 -25.03 12.18
CA ARG A 115 25.99 -23.87 11.28
C ARG A 115 24.54 -23.47 11.24
N ASN A 116 24.27 -22.17 11.37
CA ASN A 116 22.95 -21.59 11.21
C ASN A 116 22.82 -20.90 9.85
N ARG A 117 21.72 -21.16 9.16
CA ARG A 117 21.33 -20.52 7.90
C ARG A 117 19.85 -20.15 7.93
N VAL A 118 19.51 -19.05 7.26
CA VAL A 118 18.12 -18.70 6.93
C VAL A 118 17.99 -18.72 5.42
N TYR A 119 17.04 -19.51 4.93
CA TYR A 119 16.73 -19.65 3.52
C TYR A 119 15.44 -18.91 3.22
N PRO A 120 15.43 -17.85 2.39
CA PRO A 120 14.19 -17.29 1.89
C PRO A 120 13.58 -18.27 0.87
N GLN A 121 12.36 -18.69 1.12
CA GLN A 121 11.63 -19.62 0.27
C GLN A 121 10.25 -19.07 -0.09
N PRO A 122 9.72 -19.37 -1.29
CA PRO A 122 8.36 -18.98 -1.65
C PRO A 122 7.34 -19.47 -0.64
N LEU A 123 6.27 -18.71 -0.44
CA LEU A 123 5.14 -19.10 0.40
C LEU A 123 4.24 -20.12 -0.34
N GLY A 124 3.94 -19.83 -1.62
CA GLY A 124 3.03 -20.64 -2.42
C GLY A 124 2.21 -19.79 -3.39
N VAL A 125 0.91 -19.69 -3.17
CA VAL A 125 -0.02 -18.87 -3.95
C VAL A 125 -0.45 -17.65 -3.16
N VAL A 126 -0.22 -16.47 -3.71
CA VAL A 126 -0.54 -15.18 -3.09
C VAL A 126 -1.80 -14.60 -3.72
N GLY A 127 -2.74 -14.15 -2.88
CA GLY A 127 -3.87 -13.33 -3.29
C GLY A 127 -3.53 -11.84 -3.18
N ILE A 128 -3.78 -11.06 -4.24
CA ILE A 128 -3.58 -9.61 -4.24
C ILE A 128 -4.90 -8.94 -4.56
N ILE A 129 -5.40 -8.09 -3.65
CA ILE A 129 -6.64 -7.33 -3.83
C ILE A 129 -6.27 -5.87 -4.01
N VAL A 130 -6.67 -5.31 -5.16
CA VAL A 130 -6.17 -4.04 -5.70
C VAL A 130 -7.28 -2.99 -5.72
N PRO A 131 -7.03 -1.75 -5.27
CA PRO A 131 -7.93 -0.63 -5.43
C PRO A 131 -7.82 -0.02 -6.85
N TRP A 132 -8.63 1.01 -7.09
CA TRP A 132 -8.77 1.66 -8.39
C TRP A 132 -7.84 2.87 -8.60
N ASN A 133 -7.27 3.47 -7.51
CA ASN A 133 -6.62 4.79 -7.62
C ASN A 133 -5.27 4.79 -8.34
N PHE A 134 -4.46 3.75 -8.17
CA PHE A 134 -3.23 3.48 -8.93
C PHE A 134 -3.18 2.01 -9.30
N PRO A 135 -4.05 1.57 -10.23
CA PRO A 135 -4.34 0.15 -10.41
C PRO A 135 -3.15 -0.65 -10.96
N MET A 136 -2.29 -0.03 -11.78
CA MET A 136 -1.06 -0.69 -12.25
C MET A 136 0.00 -0.75 -11.17
N TYR A 137 0.24 0.34 -10.47
CA TYR A 137 1.26 0.38 -9.42
C TYR A 137 0.93 -0.57 -8.27
N LEU A 138 -0.31 -0.51 -7.80
CA LEU A 138 -0.78 -1.30 -6.64
C LEU A 138 -1.08 -2.77 -6.96
N SER A 139 -1.11 -3.17 -8.23
CA SER A 139 -1.16 -4.57 -8.64
C SER A 139 0.22 -5.12 -8.99
N LEU A 140 0.95 -4.44 -9.88
CA LEU A 140 2.15 -5.01 -10.48
C LEU A 140 3.38 -4.93 -9.57
N LEU A 141 3.49 -3.94 -8.69
CA LEU A 141 4.64 -3.89 -7.79
C LEU A 141 4.56 -4.98 -6.70
N PRO A 142 3.44 -5.20 -5.99
CA PRO A 142 3.28 -6.37 -5.15
C PRO A 142 3.47 -7.70 -5.89
N LEU A 143 2.95 -7.80 -7.12
CA LEU A 143 3.13 -8.97 -7.98
C LEU A 143 4.61 -9.21 -8.31
N ALA A 144 5.38 -8.15 -8.57
CA ALA A 144 6.82 -8.24 -8.80
C ALA A 144 7.57 -8.79 -7.58
N TYR A 145 7.21 -8.37 -6.36
CA TYR A 145 7.77 -8.94 -5.12
C TYR A 145 7.35 -10.39 -4.91
N ALA A 146 6.09 -10.74 -5.21
CA ALA A 146 5.61 -12.12 -5.17
C ALA A 146 6.43 -13.03 -6.13
N PHE A 147 6.69 -12.57 -7.35
CA PHE A 147 7.49 -13.29 -8.34
C PHE A 147 8.98 -13.33 -7.99
N ALA A 148 9.53 -12.24 -7.45
CA ALA A 148 10.90 -12.21 -6.92
C ALA A 148 11.09 -13.26 -5.81
N ALA A 149 10.11 -13.41 -4.93
CA ALA A 149 10.12 -14.45 -3.90
C ALA A 149 9.88 -15.86 -4.45
N GLY A 150 9.38 -16.00 -5.71
CA GLY A 150 9.13 -17.26 -6.39
C GLY A 150 7.70 -17.78 -6.24
N ASN A 151 6.77 -16.95 -5.81
CA ASN A 151 5.35 -17.29 -5.65
C ASN A 151 4.59 -17.34 -6.99
N ARG A 152 3.37 -17.83 -6.91
CA ARG A 152 2.31 -17.71 -7.92
C ARG A 152 1.27 -16.73 -7.39
N ALA A 153 0.48 -16.14 -8.27
CA ALA A 153 -0.44 -15.09 -7.83
C ALA A 153 -1.81 -15.14 -8.51
N MET A 154 -2.82 -14.82 -7.72
CA MET A 154 -4.15 -14.46 -8.16
C MET A 154 -4.37 -12.99 -7.81
N VAL A 155 -4.83 -12.18 -8.77
CA VAL A 155 -5.02 -10.73 -8.59
C VAL A 155 -6.48 -10.37 -8.82
N LYS A 156 -7.12 -9.81 -7.80
CA LYS A 156 -8.49 -9.31 -7.87
C LYS A 156 -8.46 -7.78 -7.97
N MET A 157 -8.94 -7.26 -9.09
CA MET A 157 -8.98 -5.82 -9.36
C MET A 157 -10.27 -5.19 -8.80
N SER A 158 -10.28 -3.86 -8.68
CA SER A 158 -11.45 -3.12 -8.22
C SER A 158 -12.59 -3.16 -9.23
N GLU A 159 -13.82 -2.98 -8.72
CA GLU A 159 -15.03 -2.74 -9.50
C GLU A 159 -14.94 -1.50 -10.38
N ASN A 160 -14.08 -0.56 -10.04
CA ASN A 160 -13.83 0.67 -10.80
C ASN A 160 -12.61 0.55 -11.74
N SER A 161 -12.13 -0.67 -12.03
CA SER A 161 -10.99 -0.94 -12.92
C SER A 161 -11.36 -2.01 -13.97
N ILE A 162 -12.55 -1.94 -14.52
CA ILE A 162 -13.12 -2.98 -15.39
C ILE A 162 -12.38 -3.05 -16.74
N ALA A 163 -12.18 -1.92 -17.41
CA ALA A 163 -11.51 -1.86 -18.71
C ALA A 163 -10.06 -2.34 -18.58
N LEU A 164 -9.36 -1.89 -17.56
CA LEU A 164 -8.00 -2.32 -17.29
C LEU A 164 -7.93 -3.82 -16.94
N THR A 165 -8.83 -4.33 -16.11
CA THR A 165 -8.86 -5.74 -15.73
C THR A 165 -9.05 -6.65 -16.95
N ARG A 166 -9.99 -6.31 -17.82
CA ARG A 166 -10.24 -7.04 -19.07
C ARG A 166 -9.03 -7.01 -20.00
N LEU A 167 -8.38 -5.86 -20.12
CA LEU A 167 -7.15 -5.73 -20.90
C LEU A 167 -6.05 -6.65 -20.35
N LEU A 168 -5.77 -6.59 -19.02
CA LEU A 168 -4.74 -7.40 -18.39
C LEU A 168 -5.05 -8.90 -18.48
N ALA A 169 -6.30 -9.30 -18.30
CA ALA A 169 -6.73 -10.69 -18.46
C ALA A 169 -6.56 -11.19 -19.90
N LYS A 170 -6.79 -10.32 -20.90
CA LYS A 170 -6.57 -10.63 -22.33
C LYS A 170 -5.10 -10.76 -22.69
N LEU A 171 -4.24 -9.86 -22.19
CA LEU A 171 -2.82 -9.82 -22.54
C LEU A 171 -1.98 -10.86 -21.76
N SER A 172 -2.39 -11.17 -20.53
CA SER A 172 -1.58 -11.97 -19.61
C SER A 172 -1.16 -13.34 -20.15
N PRO A 173 -1.98 -14.08 -20.92
CA PRO A 173 -1.58 -15.38 -21.50
C PRO A 173 -0.37 -15.34 -22.43
N ASP A 174 -0.04 -14.19 -23.03
CA ASP A 174 1.13 -14.02 -23.89
C ASP A 174 2.44 -13.91 -23.07
N TYR A 175 2.33 -13.66 -21.77
CA TYR A 175 3.47 -13.47 -20.87
C TYR A 175 3.55 -14.52 -19.77
N PHE A 176 2.41 -15.04 -19.29
CA PHE A 176 2.33 -15.97 -18.17
C PHE A 176 1.29 -17.06 -18.38
N PRO A 177 1.61 -18.31 -18.05
CA PRO A 177 0.60 -19.35 -18.00
C PRO A 177 -0.40 -19.07 -16.87
N ALA A 178 -1.63 -19.55 -17.03
CA ALA A 178 -2.71 -19.31 -16.08
C ALA A 178 -2.49 -19.97 -14.70
N ASP A 179 -1.56 -20.88 -14.59
CA ASP A 179 -1.12 -21.48 -13.31
C ASP A 179 -0.03 -20.66 -12.62
N LYS A 180 0.47 -19.55 -13.26
CA LYS A 180 1.41 -18.59 -12.68
C LYS A 180 0.70 -17.31 -12.26
N LEU A 181 -0.16 -16.75 -13.13
CA LEU A 181 -0.88 -15.49 -12.91
C LEU A 181 -2.31 -15.59 -13.42
N SER A 182 -3.27 -15.11 -12.62
CA SER A 182 -4.67 -15.00 -13.03
C SER A 182 -5.27 -13.70 -12.50
N TRP A 183 -6.08 -13.04 -13.35
CA TRP A 183 -6.76 -11.79 -13.05
C TRP A 183 -8.26 -12.01 -12.88
N PHE A 184 -8.87 -11.29 -11.94
CA PHE A 184 -10.29 -11.40 -11.63
C PHE A 184 -10.94 -10.02 -11.59
N GLU A 185 -12.02 -9.89 -12.36
CA GLU A 185 -12.91 -8.73 -12.36
C GLU A 185 -13.87 -8.81 -11.17
N GLU A 186 -14.24 -7.69 -10.57
CA GLU A 186 -15.32 -7.62 -9.59
C GLU A 186 -16.67 -7.55 -10.29
N THR A 187 -17.41 -8.63 -10.25
CA THR A 187 -18.74 -8.75 -10.87
C THR A 187 -19.88 -8.85 -9.86
N GLY A 188 -19.61 -8.49 -8.61
CA GLY A 188 -20.53 -8.61 -7.48
C GLY A 188 -20.22 -9.84 -6.60
N GLY A 189 -19.58 -9.59 -5.47
CA GLY A 189 -19.23 -10.61 -4.48
C GLY A 189 -17.92 -11.38 -4.72
N VAL A 190 -17.25 -11.20 -5.86
CA VAL A 190 -15.95 -11.84 -6.14
C VAL A 190 -14.93 -11.52 -5.03
N GLY A 191 -14.87 -10.28 -4.55
CA GLY A 191 -13.96 -9.88 -3.48
C GLY A 191 -14.22 -10.59 -2.16
N ILE A 192 -15.47 -10.92 -1.85
CA ILE A 192 -15.84 -11.67 -0.65
C ILE A 192 -15.33 -13.11 -0.78
N GLU A 193 -15.68 -13.81 -1.86
CA GLU A 193 -15.25 -15.18 -2.12
C GLU A 193 -13.74 -15.30 -2.23
N PHE A 194 -13.09 -14.34 -2.89
CA PHE A 194 -11.64 -14.29 -3.01
C PHE A 194 -10.95 -14.17 -1.64
N SER A 195 -11.49 -13.34 -0.76
CA SER A 195 -10.93 -13.14 0.60
C SER A 195 -11.08 -14.39 1.50
N GLN A 196 -12.00 -15.30 1.18
CA GLN A 196 -12.22 -16.55 1.90
C GLN A 196 -11.31 -17.68 1.43
N LEU A 197 -10.63 -17.52 0.30
CA LEU A 197 -9.73 -18.56 -0.20
C LEU A 197 -8.53 -18.76 0.75
N PRO A 198 -8.10 -20.00 0.95
CA PRO A 198 -6.96 -20.31 1.82
C PRO A 198 -5.63 -20.04 1.11
N PHE A 199 -5.34 -18.77 0.78
CA PHE A 199 -4.06 -18.34 0.25
C PHE A 199 -2.92 -18.55 1.25
N ASP A 200 -1.69 -18.55 0.76
CA ASP A 200 -0.48 -18.58 1.59
C ASP A 200 -0.09 -17.18 2.09
N LEU A 201 -0.62 -16.14 1.47
CA LEU A 201 -0.58 -14.73 1.86
C LEU A 201 -1.68 -13.97 1.12
N ILE A 202 -2.35 -13.03 1.78
CA ILE A 202 -3.18 -12.02 1.11
C ILE A 202 -2.54 -10.65 1.29
N MET A 203 -2.32 -9.94 0.18
CA MET A 203 -2.05 -8.51 0.18
C MET A 203 -3.30 -7.76 -0.23
N PHE A 204 -3.72 -6.84 0.61
CA PHE A 204 -4.89 -5.98 0.38
C PHE A 204 -4.49 -4.52 0.45
N THR A 205 -4.89 -3.75 -0.55
CA THR A 205 -4.83 -2.29 -0.52
C THR A 205 -6.24 -1.73 -0.69
N GLY A 206 -6.66 -0.83 0.22
CA GLY A 206 -8.00 -0.25 0.15
C GLY A 206 -8.47 0.41 1.45
N SER A 207 -9.79 0.49 1.65
CA SER A 207 -10.34 1.13 2.84
C SER A 207 -10.12 0.31 4.13
N GLY A 208 -9.97 0.99 5.27
CA GLY A 208 -9.83 0.33 6.56
C GLY A 208 -11.03 -0.58 6.92
N GLN A 209 -12.24 -0.21 6.48
CA GLN A 209 -13.42 -1.05 6.69
C GLN A 209 -13.32 -2.37 5.93
N THR A 210 -12.98 -2.33 4.65
CA THR A 210 -12.79 -3.54 3.81
C THR A 210 -11.60 -4.36 4.30
N GLY A 211 -10.50 -3.72 4.70
CA GLY A 211 -9.33 -4.39 5.26
C GLY A 211 -9.64 -5.24 6.50
N ARG A 212 -10.49 -4.71 7.41
CA ARG A 212 -10.98 -5.49 8.56
C ARG A 212 -11.76 -6.73 8.12
N SER A 213 -12.61 -6.60 7.10
CA SER A 213 -13.39 -7.74 6.56
C SER A 213 -12.47 -8.79 5.91
N VAL A 214 -11.49 -8.36 5.12
CA VAL A 214 -10.49 -9.25 4.50
C VAL A 214 -9.70 -10.00 5.59
N MET A 215 -9.24 -9.29 6.61
CA MET A 215 -8.52 -9.88 7.74
C MET A 215 -9.38 -10.92 8.48
N ALA A 216 -10.65 -10.62 8.71
CA ALA A 216 -11.58 -11.54 9.37
C ALA A 216 -11.83 -12.82 8.54
N CYS A 217 -11.90 -12.70 7.22
CA CYS A 217 -12.00 -13.85 6.31
C CYS A 217 -10.69 -14.67 6.31
N ALA A 218 -9.54 -14.02 6.18
CA ALA A 218 -8.23 -14.66 6.17
C ALA A 218 -7.94 -15.43 7.48
N ALA A 219 -8.41 -14.90 8.62
CA ALA A 219 -8.22 -15.53 9.94
C ALA A 219 -8.81 -16.94 10.02
N ARG A 220 -9.88 -17.25 9.28
CA ARG A 220 -10.50 -18.58 9.25
C ARG A 220 -9.56 -19.66 8.71
N ASN A 221 -8.65 -19.27 7.82
CA ASN A 221 -7.68 -20.15 7.18
C ASN A 221 -6.26 -19.98 7.76
N LEU A 222 -6.07 -19.11 8.77
CA LEU A 222 -4.77 -18.69 9.27
C LEU A 222 -3.87 -18.07 8.17
N THR A 223 -4.48 -17.49 7.15
CA THR A 223 -3.77 -16.83 6.05
C THR A 223 -3.17 -15.53 6.57
N PRO A 224 -1.85 -15.31 6.46
CA PRO A 224 -1.23 -14.03 6.78
C PRO A 224 -1.75 -12.92 5.87
N VAL A 225 -1.83 -11.69 6.39
CA VAL A 225 -2.26 -10.52 5.61
C VAL A 225 -1.24 -9.39 5.67
N ILE A 226 -1.06 -8.69 4.55
CA ILE A 226 -0.47 -7.36 4.47
C ILE A 226 -1.63 -6.42 4.12
N LEU A 227 -1.85 -5.41 4.94
CA LEU A 227 -2.95 -4.46 4.77
C LEU A 227 -2.38 -3.05 4.57
N GLU A 228 -2.56 -2.52 3.37
CA GLU A 228 -2.24 -1.14 3.02
C GLU A 228 -3.54 -0.34 3.00
N LEU A 229 -3.73 0.46 4.03
CA LEU A 229 -4.98 1.17 4.26
C LEU A 229 -4.77 2.67 4.08
N GLY A 230 -5.86 3.44 4.12
CA GLY A 230 -5.81 4.88 4.11
C GLY A 230 -5.50 5.46 5.49
N GLY A 231 -5.62 6.76 5.57
CA GLY A 231 -5.45 7.51 6.81
C GLY A 231 -5.50 9.02 6.56
N LYS A 232 -5.55 9.80 7.63
CA LYS A 232 -5.50 11.27 7.54
C LYS A 232 -4.05 11.72 7.72
N SER A 233 -3.29 11.79 6.60
CA SER A 233 -1.87 12.16 6.62
C SER A 233 -1.68 13.68 6.72
N PRO A 234 -1.03 14.20 7.79
CA PRO A 234 -0.78 15.62 7.98
C PRO A 234 0.47 16.13 7.29
N ALA A 235 0.43 17.37 6.81
CA ALA A 235 1.61 18.19 6.65
C ALA A 235 1.75 19.14 7.85
N ILE A 236 2.99 19.43 8.26
CA ILE A 236 3.31 20.31 9.37
C ILE A 236 4.31 21.35 8.85
N ILE A 237 3.92 22.61 8.78
CA ILE A 237 4.78 23.68 8.26
C ILE A 237 5.27 24.53 9.42
N ASP A 238 6.57 24.42 9.73
CA ASP A 238 7.22 25.28 10.71
C ASP A 238 7.47 26.68 10.12
N PRO A 239 7.44 27.75 10.96
CA PRO A 239 7.59 29.12 10.50
C PRO A 239 8.92 29.42 9.81
N ASP A 240 9.96 28.63 10.06
CA ASP A 240 11.30 28.75 9.47
C ASP A 240 11.39 28.25 8.03
N TYR A 241 10.40 27.46 7.58
CA TYR A 241 10.39 26.93 6.23
C TYR A 241 9.74 27.89 5.23
N PRO A 242 10.29 28.05 4.01
CA PRO A 242 9.70 28.93 3.00
C PRO A 242 8.28 28.50 2.61
N LEU A 243 7.30 29.28 3.04
CA LEU A 243 5.88 28.93 2.96
C LEU A 243 5.41 28.66 1.52
N GLU A 244 5.80 29.52 0.56
CA GLU A 244 5.46 29.33 -0.87
C GLU A 244 5.94 27.97 -1.40
N LYS A 245 7.12 27.50 -0.97
CA LYS A 245 7.65 26.19 -1.37
C LYS A 245 6.84 25.05 -0.75
N ALA A 246 6.50 25.15 0.53
CA ALA A 246 5.68 24.15 1.21
C ALA A 246 4.29 24.03 0.54
N VAL A 247 3.63 25.18 0.31
CA VAL A 247 2.33 25.24 -0.38
C VAL A 247 2.40 24.58 -1.75
N GLY A 248 3.44 24.90 -2.55
CA GLY A 248 3.59 24.31 -3.89
C GLY A 248 3.71 22.80 -3.87
N ARG A 249 4.45 22.22 -2.92
CA ARG A 249 4.63 20.77 -2.77
C ARG A 249 3.37 20.07 -2.26
N ILE A 250 2.71 20.67 -1.29
CA ILE A 250 1.45 20.16 -0.72
C ILE A 250 0.33 20.17 -1.76
N LEU A 251 0.15 21.28 -2.46
CA LEU A 251 -0.92 21.42 -3.45
C LEU A 251 -0.67 20.60 -4.71
N PHE A 252 0.59 20.37 -5.10
CA PHE A 252 0.89 19.39 -6.15
C PHE A 252 0.33 18.00 -5.81
N VAL A 253 0.58 17.50 -4.60
CA VAL A 253 0.05 16.20 -4.15
C VAL A 253 -1.46 16.24 -4.00
N LYS A 254 -2.03 17.36 -3.58
CA LYS A 254 -3.49 17.53 -3.46
C LYS A 254 -4.21 17.57 -4.81
N GLN A 255 -3.59 18.14 -5.83
CA GLN A 255 -4.11 18.19 -7.22
C GLN A 255 -3.97 16.82 -7.89
N PHE A 256 -2.85 16.14 -7.65
CA PHE A 256 -2.48 14.86 -8.24
C PHE A 256 -3.57 13.80 -8.02
N ASN A 257 -4.05 13.19 -9.12
CA ASN A 257 -5.18 12.26 -9.14
C ASN A 257 -6.44 12.83 -8.45
N ALA A 258 -6.67 14.15 -8.53
CA ALA A 258 -7.73 14.88 -7.81
C ALA A 258 -7.73 14.58 -6.30
N GLY A 259 -6.57 14.36 -5.69
CA GLY A 259 -6.43 14.03 -4.28
C GLY A 259 -6.80 12.60 -3.89
N GLN A 260 -7.07 11.73 -4.84
CA GLN A 260 -7.46 10.32 -4.61
C GLN A 260 -6.22 9.44 -4.40
N VAL A 261 -5.45 9.73 -3.37
CA VAL A 261 -4.15 9.13 -3.02
C VAL A 261 -4.15 8.76 -1.54
N CYS A 262 -3.79 7.54 -1.18
CA CYS A 262 -3.76 7.06 0.21
C CYS A 262 -2.79 7.82 1.11
N THR A 263 -1.68 8.32 0.53
CA THR A 263 -0.68 9.17 1.20
C THR A 263 -0.87 10.66 0.91
N ASN A 264 -2.07 11.07 0.47
CA ASN A 264 -2.38 12.47 0.22
C ASN A 264 -2.29 13.29 1.51
N VAL A 265 -1.90 14.56 1.38
CA VAL A 265 -2.01 15.52 2.48
C VAL A 265 -3.48 15.78 2.76
N ASP A 266 -4.03 15.19 3.82
CA ASP A 266 -5.44 15.33 4.15
C ASP A 266 -5.72 16.61 4.94
N TYR A 267 -4.76 17.04 5.77
CA TYR A 267 -4.79 18.31 6.48
C TYR A 267 -3.38 18.88 6.67
N VAL A 268 -3.30 20.18 6.88
CA VAL A 268 -2.04 20.89 7.10
C VAL A 268 -2.10 21.72 8.38
N PHE A 269 -1.06 21.62 9.18
CA PHE A 269 -0.79 22.56 10.26
C PHE A 269 0.05 23.72 9.77
N VAL A 270 -0.47 24.94 9.95
CA VAL A 270 0.20 26.18 9.61
C VAL A 270 0.33 27.03 10.87
N HIS A 271 1.50 27.62 11.12
CA HIS A 271 1.63 28.52 12.26
C HIS A 271 0.62 29.67 12.16
N ARG A 272 -0.01 30.03 13.26
CA ARG A 272 -1.13 30.99 13.32
C ARG A 272 -0.83 32.31 12.60
N SER A 273 0.41 32.82 12.72
CA SER A 273 0.84 34.04 12.05
C SER A 273 0.92 33.96 10.52
N GLN A 274 0.93 32.76 9.95
CA GLN A 274 1.11 32.55 8.52
C GLN A 274 -0.17 32.04 7.83
N LYS A 275 -1.32 31.98 8.55
CA LYS A 275 -2.58 31.44 7.99
C LYS A 275 -3.00 32.17 6.71
N GLN A 276 -2.97 33.52 6.71
CA GLN A 276 -3.39 34.31 5.55
C GLN A 276 -2.42 34.13 4.39
N ASP A 277 -1.12 34.19 4.63
CA ASP A 277 -0.09 34.01 3.61
C ASP A 277 -0.19 32.62 2.96
N PHE A 278 -0.54 31.58 3.74
CA PHE A 278 -0.80 30.24 3.20
C PHE A 278 -1.97 30.23 2.20
N ILE A 279 -3.06 30.88 2.53
CA ILE A 279 -4.25 31.01 1.65
C ILE A 279 -3.87 31.74 0.36
N ASP A 280 -3.14 32.86 0.47
CA ASP A 280 -2.74 33.69 -0.68
C ASP A 280 -1.79 32.92 -1.62
N HIS A 281 -0.82 32.18 -1.05
CA HIS A 281 0.06 31.31 -1.83
C HIS A 281 -0.72 30.16 -2.48
N ALA A 282 -1.72 29.61 -1.82
CA ALA A 282 -2.55 28.53 -2.37
C ALA A 282 -3.38 29.01 -3.55
N LEU A 283 -4.01 30.18 -3.46
CA LEU A 283 -4.75 30.80 -4.58
C LEU A 283 -3.82 31.09 -5.76
N LYS A 284 -2.63 31.64 -5.50
CA LYS A 284 -1.62 31.92 -6.54
C LYS A 284 -1.15 30.62 -7.22
N TYR A 285 -0.92 29.56 -6.44
CA TYR A 285 -0.55 28.24 -6.99
C TYR A 285 -1.64 27.70 -7.93
N ALA A 286 -2.89 27.67 -7.47
CA ALA A 286 -4.00 27.12 -8.23
C ALA A 286 -4.27 27.92 -9.51
N ALA A 287 -4.22 29.26 -9.45
CA ALA A 287 -4.36 30.12 -10.62
C ALA A 287 -3.32 29.81 -11.72
N LYS A 288 -2.12 29.39 -11.33
CA LYS A 288 -1.04 29.04 -12.25
C LYS A 288 -1.12 27.60 -12.77
N HIS A 289 -1.40 26.64 -11.88
CA HIS A 289 -1.23 25.22 -12.15
C HIS A 289 -2.56 24.46 -12.36
N CYS A 290 -3.68 25.07 -12.01
CA CYS A 290 -5.02 24.49 -12.14
C CYS A 290 -6.05 25.56 -12.53
N PRO A 291 -5.81 26.33 -13.62
CA PRO A 291 -6.69 27.45 -14.01
C PRO A 291 -8.08 27.01 -14.47
N ASP A 292 -8.20 25.81 -14.99
CA ASP A 292 -9.48 25.25 -15.46
C ASP A 292 -9.56 23.75 -15.12
N ILE A 293 -10.53 23.38 -14.28
CA ILE A 293 -10.76 21.97 -13.92
C ILE A 293 -11.27 21.13 -15.10
N ARG A 294 -11.76 21.76 -16.18
CA ARG A 294 -12.21 21.04 -17.40
C ARG A 294 -11.05 20.55 -18.25
N HIS A 295 -9.83 21.05 -18.02
CA HIS A 295 -8.64 20.59 -18.74
C HIS A 295 -8.49 19.06 -18.62
N GLU A 296 -7.97 18.42 -19.66
CA GLU A 296 -7.76 16.95 -19.70
C GLU A 296 -6.79 16.44 -18.63
N ASP A 297 -5.82 17.29 -18.21
CA ASP A 297 -4.90 16.97 -17.13
C ASP A 297 -5.49 17.08 -15.72
N TYR A 298 -6.74 17.56 -15.58
CA TYR A 298 -7.42 17.55 -14.30
C TYR A 298 -8.27 16.26 -14.19
N THR A 299 -7.77 15.31 -13.40
CA THR A 299 -8.39 13.97 -13.27
C THR A 299 -9.78 14.03 -12.62
N SER A 300 -10.70 13.23 -13.12
CA SER A 300 -12.06 13.08 -12.59
C SER A 300 -12.06 12.31 -11.26
N ILE A 301 -13.07 12.54 -10.44
CA ILE A 301 -13.41 11.64 -9.34
C ILE A 301 -13.90 10.32 -9.95
N ILE A 302 -13.49 9.20 -9.37
CA ILE A 302 -13.58 7.87 -9.97
C ILE A 302 -15.02 7.49 -10.37
N ASP A 303 -16.00 7.73 -9.51
CA ASP A 303 -17.39 7.38 -9.74
C ASP A 303 -18.36 8.41 -9.14
N GLU A 304 -19.64 8.26 -9.45
CA GLU A 304 -20.69 9.16 -8.95
C GLU A 304 -20.85 9.09 -7.43
N ARG A 305 -20.68 7.92 -6.84
CA ARG A 305 -20.79 7.71 -5.39
C ARG A 305 -19.70 8.48 -4.65
N ALA A 306 -18.46 8.43 -5.16
CA ALA A 306 -17.34 9.19 -4.61
C ALA A 306 -17.54 10.69 -4.81
N PHE A 307 -18.06 11.11 -5.98
CA PHE A 307 -18.39 12.49 -6.27
C PHE A 307 -19.44 13.03 -5.28
N ASP A 308 -20.56 12.33 -5.12
CA ASP A 308 -21.64 12.73 -4.21
C ASP A 308 -21.17 12.79 -2.75
N ARG A 309 -20.35 11.82 -2.33
CA ARG A 309 -19.72 11.81 -1.00
C ARG A 309 -18.87 13.07 -0.77
N LEU A 310 -18.07 13.47 -1.76
CA LEU A 310 -17.22 14.65 -1.65
C LEU A 310 -18.04 15.94 -1.61
N VAL A 311 -19.05 16.08 -2.47
CA VAL A 311 -19.94 17.23 -2.43
C VAL A 311 -20.63 17.33 -1.08
N ALA A 312 -21.21 16.22 -0.58
CA ALA A 312 -21.86 16.19 0.72
C ALA A 312 -20.89 16.52 1.87
N THR A 313 -19.61 16.17 1.75
CA THR A 313 -18.58 16.53 2.75
C THR A 313 -18.34 18.04 2.81
N LEU A 314 -18.30 18.73 1.66
CA LEU A 314 -18.18 20.20 1.63
C LEU A 314 -19.43 20.90 2.19
N GLU A 315 -20.62 20.40 1.85
CA GLU A 315 -21.88 20.93 2.36
C GLU A 315 -21.97 20.77 3.88
N ASP A 316 -21.66 19.59 4.42
CA ASP A 316 -21.60 19.34 5.86
C ASP A 316 -20.66 20.32 6.57
N ALA A 317 -19.48 20.55 6.01
CA ALA A 317 -18.51 21.50 6.57
C ALA A 317 -19.06 22.94 6.54
N ARG A 318 -19.67 23.37 5.43
CA ARG A 318 -20.28 24.69 5.27
C ARG A 318 -21.43 24.93 6.25
N GLU A 319 -22.36 23.97 6.33
CA GLU A 319 -23.54 24.05 7.21
C GLU A 319 -23.14 24.11 8.68
N LYS A 320 -22.02 23.47 9.05
CA LYS A 320 -21.47 23.49 10.41
C LYS A 320 -20.54 24.67 10.69
N GLY A 321 -20.42 25.61 9.74
CA GLY A 321 -19.74 26.88 9.93
C GLY A 321 -18.26 26.94 9.51
N ALA A 322 -17.78 25.96 8.77
CA ALA A 322 -16.44 26.04 8.18
C ALA A 322 -16.37 27.11 7.07
N THR A 323 -15.21 27.76 6.96
CA THR A 323 -14.92 28.68 5.87
C THR A 323 -14.34 27.90 4.69
N LEU A 324 -15.02 27.92 3.53
CA LEU A 324 -14.58 27.27 2.31
C LEU A 324 -13.89 28.28 1.38
N VAL A 325 -12.63 28.00 1.01
CA VAL A 325 -11.89 28.80 0.01
C VAL A 325 -11.75 27.93 -1.24
N ASN A 326 -12.54 28.26 -2.27
CA ASN A 326 -12.41 27.64 -3.59
C ASN A 326 -11.15 28.16 -4.27
N LEU A 327 -10.19 27.29 -4.57
CA LEU A 327 -8.91 27.67 -5.19
C LEU A 327 -9.02 27.93 -6.71
N SER A 328 -10.17 27.63 -7.33
CA SER A 328 -10.49 27.95 -8.72
C SER A 328 -11.77 28.81 -8.76
N PRO A 329 -11.69 30.13 -8.43
CA PRO A 329 -12.86 30.98 -8.32
C PRO A 329 -13.73 30.95 -9.56
N GLY A 330 -15.06 30.87 -9.36
CA GLY A 330 -16.04 30.83 -10.46
C GLY A 330 -16.24 29.42 -11.05
N GLN A 331 -15.48 28.42 -10.66
CA GLN A 331 -15.70 27.03 -11.05
C GLN A 331 -16.40 26.28 -9.91
N HIS A 332 -17.26 25.33 -10.28
CA HIS A 332 -18.08 24.56 -9.34
C HIS A 332 -17.93 23.07 -9.62
N PRO A 333 -18.30 22.18 -8.66
CA PRO A 333 -18.37 20.76 -8.92
C PRO A 333 -19.24 20.47 -10.15
N ASP A 334 -18.68 19.75 -11.11
CA ASP A 334 -19.38 19.32 -12.34
C ASP A 334 -19.64 17.82 -12.28
N ARG A 335 -20.93 17.47 -12.09
CA ARG A 335 -21.36 16.07 -12.00
C ARG A 335 -21.14 15.31 -13.31
N THR A 336 -21.28 15.98 -14.46
CA THR A 336 -21.16 15.33 -15.77
C THR A 336 -19.77 14.78 -16.01
N THR A 337 -18.75 15.56 -15.65
CA THR A 337 -17.35 15.18 -15.76
C THR A 337 -16.78 14.62 -14.46
N ARG A 338 -17.54 14.67 -13.37
CA ARG A 338 -17.13 14.33 -12.01
C ARG A 338 -15.85 15.07 -11.56
N LYS A 339 -15.70 16.33 -11.97
CA LYS A 339 -14.58 17.18 -11.58
C LYS A 339 -15.00 18.14 -10.47
N ILE A 340 -14.15 18.28 -9.45
CA ILE A 340 -14.39 19.13 -8.28
C ILE A 340 -13.18 20.03 -8.09
N PRO A 341 -13.35 21.38 -8.02
CA PRO A 341 -12.25 22.29 -7.74
C PRO A 341 -11.58 21.98 -6.40
N MET A 342 -10.27 22.26 -6.29
CA MET A 342 -9.60 22.19 -5.00
C MET A 342 -10.16 23.22 -4.03
N HIS A 343 -10.35 22.82 -2.77
CA HIS A 343 -10.81 23.71 -1.69
C HIS A 343 -9.89 23.63 -0.49
N LEU A 344 -9.61 24.80 0.13
CA LEU A 344 -9.17 24.84 1.51
C LEU A 344 -10.42 24.88 2.40
N VAL A 345 -10.38 24.12 3.48
CA VAL A 345 -11.45 24.07 4.47
C VAL A 345 -10.87 24.53 5.82
N LEU A 346 -11.31 25.72 6.24
CA LEU A 346 -10.81 26.43 7.43
C LEU A 346 -11.83 26.34 8.55
N ASP A 347 -11.38 26.61 9.76
CA ASP A 347 -12.23 26.76 10.96
C ASP A 347 -13.13 25.51 11.20
N THR A 348 -12.57 24.34 10.95
CA THR A 348 -13.26 23.05 11.10
C THR A 348 -13.38 22.63 12.56
N THR A 349 -14.48 21.94 12.90
CA THR A 349 -14.75 21.37 14.23
C THR A 349 -14.86 19.85 14.17
N GLU A 350 -14.70 19.17 15.32
CA GLU A 350 -14.63 17.69 15.38
C GLU A 350 -15.92 16.98 14.95
N ASN A 351 -17.06 17.67 14.96
CA ASN A 351 -18.34 17.11 14.52
C ASN A 351 -18.56 17.18 13.00
N MET A 352 -17.61 17.75 12.24
CA MET A 352 -17.66 17.81 10.78
C MET A 352 -17.13 16.50 10.18
N THR A 353 -17.80 16.01 9.15
CA THR A 353 -17.42 14.77 8.43
C THR A 353 -15.98 14.78 7.94
N ILE A 354 -15.51 15.93 7.46
CA ILE A 354 -14.14 16.12 6.97
C ILE A 354 -13.08 15.90 8.05
N ARG A 355 -13.42 16.10 9.34
CA ARG A 355 -12.52 15.82 10.48
C ARG A 355 -12.45 14.33 10.82
N GLN A 356 -13.57 13.63 10.69
CA GLN A 356 -13.76 12.27 11.15
C GLN A 356 -13.31 11.22 10.11
N ARG A 357 -13.30 11.58 8.82
CA ARG A 357 -13.05 10.66 7.73
C ARG A 357 -11.94 11.19 6.81
N GLU A 358 -11.13 10.28 6.28
CA GLU A 358 -10.21 10.58 5.19
C GLU A 358 -10.97 11.19 4.00
N THR A 359 -10.47 12.32 3.51
CA THR A 359 -11.14 13.06 2.42
C THR A 359 -11.09 12.28 1.11
N PHE A 360 -9.94 11.75 0.75
CA PHE A 360 -9.70 11.04 -0.50
C PHE A 360 -10.27 11.81 -1.70
N GLY A 361 -9.87 13.09 -1.79
CA GLY A 361 -10.38 14.06 -2.74
C GLY A 361 -9.64 15.40 -2.67
N PRO A 362 -10.05 16.40 -3.49
CA PRO A 362 -9.32 17.66 -3.67
C PRO A 362 -9.58 18.69 -2.55
N PHE A 363 -9.78 18.27 -1.31
CA PHE A 363 -9.99 19.18 -0.18
C PHE A 363 -8.84 19.10 0.81
N LEU A 364 -8.36 20.23 1.26
CA LEU A 364 -7.29 20.37 2.24
C LEU A 364 -7.81 21.13 3.47
N MET A 365 -7.89 20.47 4.61
CA MET A 365 -8.15 21.16 5.87
C MET A 365 -6.92 21.93 6.31
N VAL A 366 -7.13 23.17 6.78
CA VAL A 366 -6.07 24.03 7.33
C VAL A 366 -6.32 24.23 8.81
N LEU A 367 -5.42 23.72 9.62
CA LEU A 367 -5.41 23.86 11.08
C LEU A 367 -4.30 24.82 11.47
N THR A 368 -4.53 25.62 12.50
CA THR A 368 -3.50 26.54 13.00
C THR A 368 -2.96 26.06 14.32
N TYR A 369 -1.67 26.33 14.57
CA TYR A 369 -1.00 26.04 15.83
C TYR A 369 -0.08 27.22 16.23
N SER A 370 0.35 27.24 17.46
CA SER A 370 1.35 28.18 18.00
C SER A 370 2.62 27.45 18.43
N GLU A 371 2.46 26.30 19.06
CA GLU A 371 3.58 25.50 19.58
C GLU A 371 3.56 24.08 18.99
N PRO A 372 4.71 23.48 18.70
CA PRO A 372 4.80 22.13 18.13
C PRO A 372 4.14 21.04 18.97
N GLY A 373 4.07 21.23 20.30
CA GLY A 373 3.37 20.32 21.20
C GLY A 373 1.89 20.14 20.84
N GLU A 374 1.20 21.24 20.47
CA GLU A 374 -0.20 21.21 20.04
C GLU A 374 -0.40 20.26 18.82
N VAL A 375 0.54 20.29 17.88
CA VAL A 375 0.50 19.44 16.67
C VAL A 375 0.70 17.99 17.04
N ILE A 376 1.70 17.69 17.87
CA ILE A 376 2.02 16.34 18.31
C ILE A 376 0.86 15.74 19.08
N ASP A 377 0.29 16.49 20.02
CA ASP A 377 -0.82 16.05 20.85
C ASP A 377 -2.07 15.79 20.01
N TYR A 378 -2.36 16.68 19.05
CA TYR A 378 -3.48 16.49 18.14
C TYR A 378 -3.33 15.21 17.31
N ILE A 379 -2.18 15.00 16.65
CA ILE A 379 -1.99 13.84 15.78
C ILE A 379 -2.04 12.54 16.61
N ASN A 380 -1.42 12.53 17.79
CA ASN A 380 -1.37 11.35 18.65
C ASN A 380 -2.72 11.02 19.32
N ALA A 381 -3.64 11.98 19.42
CA ALA A 381 -5.00 11.76 19.90
C ALA A 381 -5.91 11.07 18.85
N HIS A 382 -5.46 10.96 17.60
CA HIS A 382 -6.19 10.35 16.49
C HIS A 382 -5.57 9.04 16.01
N ASP A 383 -6.18 8.40 15.03
CA ASP A 383 -5.65 7.22 14.37
C ASP A 383 -4.29 7.52 13.72
N ARG A 384 -3.36 6.57 13.85
CA ARG A 384 -2.02 6.68 13.29
C ARG A 384 -2.07 6.85 11.78
N PRO A 385 -1.51 7.95 11.22
CA PRO A 385 -1.56 8.23 9.79
C PRO A 385 -0.65 7.28 9.00
N LEU A 386 -0.96 7.09 7.72
CA LEU A 386 -0.08 6.36 6.81
C LEU A 386 1.23 7.12 6.55
N ALA A 387 1.19 8.45 6.55
CA ALA A 387 2.38 9.28 6.40
C ALA A 387 2.27 10.59 7.18
N ILE A 388 3.42 11.21 7.52
CA ILE A 388 3.54 12.58 7.99
C ILE A 388 4.54 13.36 7.15
N TYR A 389 4.34 14.68 7.02
CA TYR A 389 5.11 15.56 6.15
C TYR A 389 5.59 16.80 6.90
N PRO A 390 6.66 16.72 7.72
CA PRO A 390 7.23 17.89 8.38
C PRO A 390 8.05 18.75 7.39
N PHE A 391 7.76 20.04 7.38
CA PHE A 391 8.48 21.07 6.65
C PHE A 391 9.20 21.99 7.63
N SER A 392 10.51 21.85 7.77
CA SER A 392 11.36 22.66 8.63
C SER A 392 12.78 22.72 8.08
N ARG A 393 13.47 23.83 8.28
CA ARG A 393 14.92 23.96 8.07
C ARG A 393 15.70 23.49 9.28
N ASP A 394 15.06 23.46 10.44
CA ASP A 394 15.62 22.94 11.69
C ASP A 394 15.52 21.42 11.72
N ARG A 395 16.68 20.75 11.71
CA ARG A 395 16.74 19.29 11.73
C ARG A 395 16.27 18.70 13.06
N GLU A 396 16.48 19.39 14.17
CA GLU A 396 16.03 18.94 15.48
C GLU A 396 14.50 19.00 15.57
N ARG A 397 13.91 20.02 14.99
CA ARG A 397 12.46 20.14 14.88
C ARG A 397 11.86 19.03 14.01
N ALA A 398 12.43 18.76 12.86
CA ALA A 398 11.98 17.65 12.01
C ALA A 398 12.16 16.30 12.74
N ALA A 399 13.28 16.09 13.46
CA ALA A 399 13.51 14.89 14.25
C ALA A 399 12.48 14.75 15.39
N LEU A 400 12.13 15.86 16.06
CA LEU A 400 11.09 15.84 17.11
C LEU A 400 9.76 15.28 16.59
N TYR A 401 9.28 15.71 15.42
CA TYR A 401 8.05 15.17 14.83
C TYR A 401 8.19 13.67 14.49
N ILE A 402 9.33 13.26 13.91
CA ILE A 402 9.60 11.86 13.55
C ILE A 402 9.60 10.97 14.80
N GLU A 403 10.20 11.42 15.90
CA GLU A 403 10.32 10.64 17.15
C GLU A 403 9.01 10.60 17.94
N ARG A 404 8.21 11.65 17.89
CA ARG A 404 7.02 11.79 18.71
C ARG A 404 5.72 11.37 18.05
N ILE A 405 5.69 11.29 16.72
CA ILE A 405 4.50 10.92 15.96
C ILE A 405 4.76 9.61 15.22
N MET A 406 4.05 8.54 15.61
CA MET A 406 4.10 7.27 14.92
C MET A 406 3.25 7.30 13.65
N SER A 407 3.87 6.96 12.50
CA SER A 407 3.21 6.86 11.19
C SER A 407 3.78 5.69 10.39
N GLY A 408 3.15 5.35 9.26
CA GLY A 408 3.70 4.37 8.33
C GLY A 408 4.98 4.84 7.65
N GLY A 409 5.06 6.12 7.27
CA GLY A 409 6.24 6.71 6.66
C GLY A 409 6.35 8.21 6.88
N VAL A 410 7.51 8.79 6.51
CA VAL A 410 7.78 10.21 6.64
C VAL A 410 8.48 10.74 5.40
N THR A 411 8.04 11.89 4.89
CA THR A 411 8.83 12.67 3.93
C THR A 411 9.11 14.06 4.51
N VAL A 412 10.39 14.38 4.75
CA VAL A 412 10.79 15.69 5.29
C VAL A 412 10.95 16.69 4.14
N ASN A 413 10.37 17.86 4.33
CA ASN A 413 10.45 18.98 3.39
C ASN A 413 9.85 18.71 2.00
N ASP A 414 9.02 17.70 1.88
CA ASP A 414 8.20 17.38 0.71
C ASP A 414 6.99 16.55 1.15
N ALA A 415 6.18 16.10 0.21
CA ALA A 415 5.09 15.18 0.45
C ALA A 415 5.16 14.00 -0.53
N LEU A 416 4.60 12.83 -0.19
CA LEU A 416 4.47 11.64 -1.01
C LEU A 416 5.79 10.87 -1.28
N LEU A 417 6.92 11.52 -1.47
CA LEU A 417 8.12 10.97 -2.14
C LEU A 417 8.78 9.76 -1.45
N HIS A 418 8.49 9.48 -0.17
CA HIS A 418 8.99 8.24 0.48
C HIS A 418 8.43 6.98 -0.18
N VAL A 419 7.21 7.05 -0.78
CA VAL A 419 6.58 5.93 -1.50
C VAL A 419 7.35 5.56 -2.77
N ALA A 420 7.96 6.55 -3.42
CA ALA A 420 8.73 6.36 -4.66
C ALA A 420 10.14 5.81 -4.42
N GLN A 421 10.57 5.63 -3.16
CA GLN A 421 11.89 5.12 -2.82
C GLN A 421 11.85 3.59 -2.73
N HIS A 422 12.44 2.89 -3.71
CA HIS A 422 12.33 1.43 -3.82
C HIS A 422 13.04 0.65 -2.70
N ASP A 423 14.02 1.25 -2.03
CA ASP A 423 14.76 0.63 -0.90
C ASP A 423 14.25 1.10 0.48
N LEU A 424 13.10 1.79 0.54
CA LEU A 424 12.40 2.09 1.78
C LEU A 424 11.18 1.19 1.93
N PRO A 425 11.00 0.49 3.06
CA PRO A 425 9.78 -0.27 3.31
C PRO A 425 8.57 0.66 3.34
N PHE A 426 7.52 0.29 2.62
CA PHE A 426 6.27 1.02 2.59
C PHE A 426 5.17 0.21 3.27
N GLY A 427 4.46 0.82 4.20
CA GLY A 427 3.35 0.20 4.91
C GLY A 427 2.83 1.04 6.06
N GLY A 428 1.57 0.83 6.43
CA GLY A 428 0.91 1.53 7.52
C GLY A 428 1.18 0.91 8.90
N VAL A 429 0.66 1.56 9.94
CA VAL A 429 0.72 1.10 11.32
C VAL A 429 -0.60 1.34 12.05
N GLY A 430 -1.16 0.33 12.71
CA GLY A 430 -2.44 0.43 13.39
C GLY A 430 -3.60 0.61 12.43
N ALA A 431 -4.31 1.73 12.50
CA ALA A 431 -5.46 2.01 11.64
C ALA A 431 -5.10 2.22 10.17
N SER A 432 -3.85 2.62 9.87
CA SER A 432 -3.35 2.80 8.50
C SER A 432 -2.80 1.52 7.86
N GLY A 433 -2.67 0.41 8.60
CA GLY A 433 -2.28 -0.86 8.01
C GLY A 433 -1.45 -1.77 8.91
N MET A 434 -1.00 -2.88 8.34
CA MET A 434 -0.07 -3.83 8.94
C MET A 434 0.78 -4.52 7.88
N GLY A 435 2.02 -4.83 8.23
CA GLY A 435 3.02 -5.29 7.28
C GLY A 435 3.58 -4.14 6.45
N HIS A 436 4.42 -4.47 5.54
CA HIS A 436 5.04 -3.53 4.61
C HIS A 436 5.59 -4.29 3.39
N TYR A 437 5.84 -3.57 2.33
CA TYR A 437 6.50 -4.07 1.12
C TYR A 437 7.44 -2.98 0.58
N HIS A 438 8.07 -3.15 -0.54
CA HIS A 438 9.22 -2.47 -1.11
C HIS A 438 10.56 -2.95 -0.55
N GLY A 439 11.60 -2.80 -1.35
CA GLY A 439 12.97 -3.14 -1.00
C GLY A 439 13.17 -4.61 -0.62
N TYR A 440 14.17 -4.84 0.19
CA TYR A 440 14.45 -6.16 0.74
C TYR A 440 13.31 -6.66 1.63
N GLU A 441 12.69 -5.77 2.37
CA GLU A 441 11.55 -6.06 3.24
C GLU A 441 10.36 -6.59 2.45
N GLY A 442 10.11 -6.03 1.25
CA GLY A 442 9.10 -6.53 0.32
C GLY A 442 9.39 -7.96 -0.14
N PHE A 443 10.62 -8.26 -0.54
CA PHE A 443 11.02 -9.63 -0.86
C PHE A 443 10.83 -10.59 0.33
N VAL A 444 11.15 -10.16 1.55
CA VAL A 444 10.97 -10.95 2.78
C VAL A 444 9.51 -11.15 3.13
N ALA A 445 8.67 -10.13 2.95
CA ALA A 445 7.23 -10.20 3.25
C ALA A 445 6.51 -11.27 2.42
N PHE A 446 6.96 -11.49 1.17
CA PHE A 446 6.47 -12.54 0.29
C PHE A 446 7.26 -13.86 0.39
N SER A 447 8.13 -14.01 1.40
CA SER A 447 8.99 -15.19 1.59
C SER A 447 8.81 -15.81 2.96
N LYS A 448 8.95 -17.14 3.05
CA LYS A 448 9.22 -17.80 4.33
C LYS A 448 10.71 -17.74 4.62
N LEU A 449 11.11 -17.04 5.65
CA LEU A 449 12.48 -17.11 6.17
C LEU A 449 12.63 -18.41 6.97
N ARG A 450 13.06 -19.49 6.29
CA ARG A 450 13.16 -20.82 6.87
C ARG A 450 14.46 -20.98 7.62
N PRO A 451 14.44 -21.14 8.96
CA PRO A 451 15.64 -21.40 9.74
C PRO A 451 16.10 -22.83 9.55
N VAL A 452 17.40 -23.02 9.32
CA VAL A 452 18.03 -24.33 9.18
C VAL A 452 19.28 -24.37 10.04
N PHE A 453 19.30 -25.29 10.99
CA PHE A 453 20.46 -25.65 11.78
C PHE A 453 21.12 -26.89 11.19
N TRP A 454 22.39 -26.77 10.86
CA TRP A 454 23.22 -27.89 10.42
C TRP A 454 24.07 -28.37 11.58
N GLN A 455 23.76 -29.58 12.06
CA GLN A 455 24.51 -30.21 13.13
C GLN A 455 25.88 -30.70 12.61
N ALA A 456 26.91 -30.51 13.40
CA ALA A 456 28.22 -31.11 13.15
C ALA A 456 28.19 -32.65 13.32
N ARG A 457 29.20 -33.35 12.81
CA ARG A 457 29.34 -34.80 12.99
C ARG A 457 29.28 -35.23 14.46
N PHE A 458 29.85 -34.40 15.34
CA PHE A 458 29.84 -34.60 16.80
C PHE A 458 28.78 -33.69 17.42
N SER A 459 27.92 -34.28 18.28
CA SER A 459 26.99 -33.53 19.12
C SER A 459 27.23 -33.77 20.58
N ALA A 460 27.57 -32.69 21.32
CA ALA A 460 27.73 -32.75 22.78
C ALA A 460 26.43 -33.11 23.51
N MET A 461 25.26 -32.94 22.84
CA MET A 461 23.96 -33.31 23.40
C MET A 461 23.80 -34.79 23.75
N LYS A 462 24.67 -35.66 23.19
CA LYS A 462 24.70 -37.09 23.57
C LYS A 462 25.00 -37.30 25.06
N PHE A 463 25.76 -36.39 25.69
CA PHE A 463 26.10 -36.45 27.11
C PHE A 463 25.00 -35.90 28.03
N LEU A 464 23.99 -35.28 27.46
CA LEU A 464 22.82 -34.72 28.15
C LEU A 464 21.56 -35.57 27.95
N ARG A 465 21.70 -36.87 27.70
CA ARG A 465 20.57 -37.81 27.58
C ARG A 465 20.28 -38.48 28.92
N PRO A 466 19.04 -38.74 29.27
CA PRO A 466 18.69 -39.51 30.46
C PRO A 466 19.13 -41.00 30.33
N PRO A 467 19.42 -41.68 31.43
CA PRO A 467 19.44 -41.14 32.79
C PRO A 467 20.63 -40.19 33.00
N TYR A 468 20.35 -39.04 33.62
CA TYR A 468 21.36 -37.99 33.81
C TYR A 468 22.36 -38.42 34.92
N GLY A 469 23.64 -38.52 34.59
CA GLY A 469 24.71 -38.82 35.52
C GLY A 469 25.51 -37.55 35.95
N THR A 470 26.50 -37.78 36.77
CA THR A 470 27.42 -36.72 37.32
C THR A 470 28.09 -35.88 36.23
N LEU A 471 28.35 -36.49 35.06
CA LEU A 471 28.93 -35.77 33.91
C LEU A 471 27.97 -34.71 33.37
N ALA A 472 26.70 -35.06 33.16
CA ALA A 472 25.67 -34.11 32.70
C ALA A 472 25.51 -32.95 33.69
N THR A 473 25.47 -33.24 35.00
CA THR A 473 25.37 -32.24 36.05
C THR A 473 26.57 -31.27 36.02
N LYS A 474 27.81 -31.80 35.93
CA LYS A 474 29.02 -30.98 35.86
C LYS A 474 29.04 -30.10 34.60
N MET A 475 28.71 -30.68 33.45
CA MET A 475 28.63 -29.92 32.19
C MET A 475 27.61 -28.77 32.27
N LEU A 476 26.40 -29.05 32.74
CA LEU A 476 25.36 -28.05 32.88
C LEU A 476 25.76 -26.94 33.85
N ASN A 477 26.32 -27.30 35.03
CA ASN A 477 26.80 -26.32 36.02
C ASN A 477 27.89 -25.43 35.45
N THR A 478 28.83 -26.01 34.68
CA THR A 478 29.92 -25.25 34.03
C THR A 478 29.34 -24.30 32.96
N LEU A 479 28.47 -24.80 32.10
CA LEU A 479 27.81 -23.96 31.09
C LEU A 479 26.99 -22.83 31.70
N MET A 480 26.25 -23.10 32.77
CA MET A 480 25.49 -22.08 33.50
C MET A 480 26.39 -21.00 34.12
N ARG A 481 27.58 -21.39 34.60
CA ARG A 481 28.57 -20.41 35.12
C ARG A 481 29.18 -19.55 34.01
N LEU A 482 29.48 -20.13 32.85
CA LEU A 482 30.07 -19.43 31.70
C LEU A 482 29.05 -18.50 30.99
N LYS A 483 27.76 -18.70 31.21
CA LYS A 483 26.68 -17.89 30.62
C LYS A 483 26.13 -16.81 31.56
N ARG A 484 26.58 -16.78 32.80
CA ARG A 484 26.34 -15.67 33.75
C ARG A 484 27.35 -14.57 33.52
#